data_564f4795d5f2746cdd876546c4e01fce
#
_entry.id   564f4795d5f2746cdd876546c4e01fce
#
_cell.length_a   1.000
_cell.length_b   1.000
_cell.length_c   1.000
_cell.angle_alpha   90.00
_cell.angle_beta   90.00
_cell.angle_gamma   90.00
#
_symmetry.space_group_name_H-M   'P 1'
#
loop_
_entity.id
_entity.type
_entity.pdbx_description
1 polymer ?
#
loop_
_entity_poly.entity_id
_entity_poly.type
_entity_poly.pdbx_seq_one_letter_code
_entity_poly.pdbx_strand_id
1 'polypeptide(L)'
;MLPQYFWSVPRCAGGFLRRCIVPCAVFSLVTGASAQGGQTFDTVEVQGAEFIPEHDIQMTCGAVAGVPYLTIELRAIEDCLMSTGVFETVKLIPNGETLVIAVKEVNTRPGRIEASLSYASQDGLIGGLFFERYNLLPDTYGSVRLEYNPEVKRGSGRLYRTDVLGSDIDLGVKLGWEELSFDDSSYSKETKQIETYLAWMPSQKTRVEMGVGYRDYRLFDVDDGASALLVSEQTAGISAPFLRFALKHSSLSEGENGWGTWDYSVGIDQYFWNLGTDDSLSDFRFESRSYVPLGQMWRMLVSLDAGRVSSLDGNNATRVIDRFAPGAGSFRGFAPRGVGPHDNGDALGGNTFAVSSIEIQGNFEGLVNAPLVGGVFVDTGASWALDDTLGRAIDDGFHRRSSVGLSLAFEVGRAPVSLFVAKPFDKQDGDKEQVFGLRLSTAF
;
A
#
# COMPACT_ATOMS: atom_id res chain seq x y z
N MET A 1 7.44 -3.18 -6.04
CA MET A 1 6.48 -2.43 -5.19
C MET A 1 5.86 -3.41 -4.22
N LEU A 2 6.13 -3.28 -2.94
CA LEU A 2 5.57 -4.14 -1.90
C LEU A 2 4.11 -3.74 -1.67
N PRO A 3 3.17 -4.67 -1.50
CA PRO A 3 1.85 -4.34 -1.03
C PRO A 3 1.97 -3.80 0.40
N GLN A 4 1.62 -2.55 0.61
CA GLN A 4 1.49 -1.97 1.93
C GLN A 4 0.22 -2.53 2.56
N TYR A 5 0.37 -3.41 3.54
CA TYR A 5 -0.73 -3.79 4.43
C TYR A 5 -1.04 -2.58 5.32
N PHE A 6 -2.20 -2.01 5.13
CA PHE A 6 -2.78 -1.04 6.05
C PHE A 6 -3.72 -1.77 7.00
N TRP A 7 -3.51 -1.61 8.27
CA TRP A 7 -4.50 -1.92 9.29
C TRP A 7 -5.42 -0.73 9.43
N SER A 8 -6.70 -0.91 9.18
CA SER A 8 -7.75 0.03 9.57
C SER A 8 -8.60 -0.64 10.64
N VAL A 9 -8.96 0.14 11.65
CA VAL A 9 -9.90 -0.28 12.69
C VAL A 9 -11.30 -0.38 12.06
N PRO A 10 -12.06 -1.48 12.25
CA PRO A 10 -13.37 -1.62 11.61
C PRO A 10 -14.38 -0.63 12.21
N ARG A 11 -14.92 0.24 11.36
CA ARG A 11 -16.08 1.10 11.69
C ARG A 11 -17.36 0.37 11.27
N CYS A 12 -18.28 0.18 12.22
CA CYS A 12 -19.60 -0.40 11.95
C CYS A 12 -20.47 0.56 11.13
N ALA A 13 -20.90 0.15 9.95
CA ALA A 13 -21.80 0.90 9.08
C ALA A 13 -23.26 0.77 9.54
N GLY A 14 -23.93 1.91 9.73
CA GLY A 14 -25.38 2.00 9.96
C GLY A 14 -26.18 1.67 8.72
N GLY A 15 -27.03 0.66 8.79
CA GLY A 15 -27.90 0.19 7.70
C GLY A 15 -29.20 0.97 7.57
N PHE A 16 -29.55 1.33 6.35
CA PHE A 16 -30.82 1.96 5.94
C PHE A 16 -32.01 0.99 6.05
N LEU A 17 -33.03 1.36 6.82
CA LEU A 17 -34.34 0.69 6.86
C LEU A 17 -35.27 1.21 5.77
N ARG A 18 -35.66 0.32 4.84
CA ARG A 18 -36.80 0.54 3.95
C ARG A 18 -38.12 0.23 4.67
N ARG A 19 -39.06 1.17 4.54
CA ARG A 19 -40.44 1.10 5.00
C ARG A 19 -41.23 -0.06 4.40
N CYS A 20 -41.90 -0.86 5.25
CA CYS A 20 -43.14 -1.54 4.88
C CYS A 20 -44.22 -1.12 5.86
N ILE A 21 -45.29 -0.55 5.31
CA ILE A 21 -46.53 -0.15 6.02
C ILE A 21 -47.49 -1.34 5.95
N VAL A 22 -47.95 -1.81 7.10
CA VAL A 22 -49.20 -2.61 7.22
C VAL A 22 -49.96 -2.11 8.45
N PRO A 23 -51.21 -1.77 8.33
CA PRO A 23 -52.01 -1.34 9.47
C PRO A 23 -52.82 -2.52 10.08
N CYS A 24 -52.82 -2.64 11.39
CA CYS A 24 -53.97 -3.26 12.09
C CYS A 24 -54.09 -2.86 13.56
N ALA A 25 -55.16 -2.23 13.80
CA ALA A 25 -56.13 -2.22 14.92
C ALA A 25 -55.70 -2.62 16.35
N VAL A 26 -55.81 -1.65 17.20
CA VAL A 26 -56.48 -1.58 18.52
C VAL A 26 -56.53 -2.83 19.39
N PHE A 27 -55.81 -2.78 20.52
CA PHE A 27 -56.38 -3.15 21.82
C PHE A 27 -55.67 -2.41 22.95
N SER A 28 -56.48 -1.54 23.63
CA SER A 28 -56.04 -0.79 24.79
C SER A 28 -56.00 -1.71 26.01
N LEU A 29 -54.82 -1.89 26.60
CA LEU A 29 -54.68 -2.32 27.98
C LEU A 29 -53.66 -1.36 28.62
N VAL A 30 -54.17 -0.39 29.37
CA VAL A 30 -53.38 0.47 30.24
C VAL A 30 -52.93 -0.39 31.42
N THR A 31 -51.70 -0.85 31.38
CA THR A 31 -50.96 -1.22 32.60
C THR A 31 -49.83 -0.21 32.71
N GLY A 32 -49.84 0.52 33.83
CA GLY A 32 -48.80 1.51 34.13
C GLY A 32 -47.40 0.90 34.08
N ALA A 33 -46.71 1.13 32.99
CA ALA A 33 -45.28 0.98 32.94
C ALA A 33 -44.69 2.20 33.66
N SER A 34 -44.09 1.97 34.82
CA SER A 34 -43.19 2.96 35.43
C SER A 34 -42.15 3.32 34.39
N ALA A 35 -42.15 4.56 33.92
CA ALA A 35 -41.09 5.09 33.08
C ALA A 35 -39.80 4.98 33.91
N GLN A 36 -38.95 4.00 33.58
CA GLN A 36 -37.55 4.00 34.04
C GLN A 36 -36.92 5.20 33.36
N GLY A 37 -36.79 6.32 34.11
CA GLY A 37 -36.13 7.51 33.61
C GLY A 37 -34.69 7.17 33.24
N GLY A 38 -34.30 7.47 32.02
CA GLY A 38 -32.90 7.34 31.59
C GLY A 38 -32.02 8.25 32.44
N GLN A 39 -30.80 7.79 32.79
CA GLN A 39 -29.82 8.60 33.50
C GLN A 39 -29.02 9.39 32.49
N THR A 40 -28.92 10.72 32.65
CA THR A 40 -28.10 11.59 31.81
C THR A 40 -26.79 11.87 32.51
N PHE A 41 -25.71 11.85 31.75
CA PHE A 41 -24.36 12.14 32.23
C PHE A 41 -23.84 13.38 31.52
N ASP A 42 -23.32 14.34 32.29
CA ASP A 42 -22.77 15.59 31.73
C ASP A 42 -21.37 15.39 31.18
N THR A 43 -20.66 14.36 31.66
CA THR A 43 -19.31 13.99 31.21
C THR A 43 -19.18 12.48 31.02
N VAL A 44 -18.33 12.10 30.08
CA VAL A 44 -17.90 10.72 29.87
C VAL A 44 -16.38 10.66 30.05
N GLU A 45 -15.93 9.87 30.98
CA GLU A 45 -14.51 9.65 31.27
C GLU A 45 -14.11 8.21 30.91
N VAL A 46 -12.92 8.04 30.35
CA VAL A 46 -12.33 6.71 30.10
C VAL A 46 -11.22 6.48 31.10
N GLN A 47 -11.21 5.32 31.75
CA GLN A 47 -10.17 4.91 32.69
C GLN A 47 -9.57 3.59 32.29
N GLY A 48 -8.22 3.49 32.33
CA GLY A 48 -7.47 2.28 32.02
C GLY A 48 -7.15 2.12 30.53
N ALA A 49 -7.38 3.14 29.71
CA ALA A 49 -6.88 3.21 28.36
C ALA A 49 -5.35 3.42 28.39
N GLU A 50 -4.59 2.57 27.69
CA GLU A 50 -3.12 2.64 27.58
C GLU A 50 -2.65 2.94 26.17
N PHE A 51 -3.31 2.37 25.16
CA PHE A 51 -2.90 2.39 23.75
C PHE A 51 -3.99 2.93 22.81
N ILE A 52 -5.26 2.80 23.19
CA ILE A 52 -6.40 3.27 22.40
C ILE A 52 -6.76 4.66 22.88
N PRO A 53 -6.85 5.67 21.97
CA PRO A 53 -7.25 7.02 22.36
C PRO A 53 -8.62 7.02 23.08
N GLU A 54 -8.72 7.77 24.18
CA GLU A 54 -9.96 7.84 24.97
C GLU A 54 -11.17 8.28 24.13
N HIS A 55 -10.94 9.23 23.20
CA HIS A 55 -11.97 9.70 22.29
C HIS A 55 -12.50 8.57 21.39
N ASP A 56 -11.64 7.72 20.88
CA ASP A 56 -12.04 6.60 20.02
C ASP A 56 -12.87 5.58 20.80
N ILE A 57 -12.53 5.33 22.08
CA ILE A 57 -13.31 4.46 22.94
C ILE A 57 -14.72 5.02 23.16
N GLN A 58 -14.84 6.32 23.41
CA GLN A 58 -16.14 6.99 23.59
C GLN A 58 -16.98 6.93 22.31
N MET A 59 -16.38 7.22 21.17
CA MET A 59 -17.10 7.36 19.90
C MET A 59 -17.45 6.01 19.24
N THR A 60 -16.67 4.96 19.44
CA THR A 60 -16.84 3.66 18.77
C THR A 60 -18.21 3.04 19.01
N CYS A 61 -18.75 3.17 20.23
CA CYS A 61 -20.06 2.61 20.58
C CYS A 61 -21.07 3.67 21.06
N GLY A 62 -20.78 4.94 20.79
CA GLY A 62 -21.71 6.04 20.99
C GLY A 62 -21.93 6.45 22.44
N ALA A 63 -20.92 6.38 23.30
CA ALA A 63 -20.97 6.87 24.65
C ALA A 63 -20.78 8.39 24.69
N VAL A 64 -21.86 9.14 24.51
CA VAL A 64 -21.87 10.61 24.36
C VAL A 64 -22.44 11.29 25.59
N ALA A 65 -21.82 12.37 26.05
CA ALA A 65 -22.35 13.21 27.15
C ALA A 65 -23.65 13.91 26.76
N GLY A 66 -24.49 14.19 27.75
CA GLY A 66 -25.74 14.93 27.55
C GLY A 66 -26.92 14.09 27.00
N VAL A 67 -26.75 12.81 26.80
CA VAL A 67 -27.80 11.89 26.31
C VAL A 67 -28.33 11.05 27.48
N PRO A 68 -29.66 10.86 27.62
CA PRO A 68 -30.23 9.98 28.63
C PRO A 68 -30.05 8.51 28.22
N TYR A 69 -29.44 7.69 29.08
CA TYR A 69 -29.21 6.26 28.88
C TYR A 69 -30.10 5.42 29.79
N LEU A 70 -30.74 4.43 29.23
CA LEU A 70 -31.34 3.34 29.98
C LEU A 70 -30.24 2.31 30.36
N THR A 71 -30.47 1.57 31.45
CA THR A 71 -29.52 0.52 31.88
C THR A 71 -29.21 -0.51 30.78
N ILE A 72 -30.20 -0.79 29.93
CA ILE A 72 -30.00 -1.73 28.79
C ILE A 72 -29.11 -1.12 27.70
N GLU A 73 -29.16 0.18 27.50
CA GLU A 73 -28.31 0.88 26.54
C GLU A 73 -26.86 0.96 27.01
N LEU A 74 -26.63 1.18 28.32
CA LEU A 74 -25.29 1.10 28.91
C LEU A 74 -24.68 -0.30 28.73
N ARG A 75 -25.48 -1.35 28.92
CA ARG A 75 -25.01 -2.71 28.65
C ARG A 75 -24.71 -2.95 27.16
N ALA A 76 -25.56 -2.41 26.28
CA ALA A 76 -25.33 -2.53 24.84
C ALA A 76 -24.03 -1.83 24.40
N ILE A 77 -23.67 -0.69 25.01
CA ILE A 77 -22.38 -0.01 24.81
C ILE A 77 -21.23 -0.87 25.34
N GLU A 78 -21.38 -1.50 26.53
CA GLU A 78 -20.39 -2.40 27.11
C GLU A 78 -20.15 -3.62 26.19
N ASP A 79 -21.22 -4.27 25.73
CA ASP A 79 -21.15 -5.40 24.81
C ASP A 79 -20.56 -4.99 23.43
N CYS A 80 -20.90 -3.81 22.95
CA CYS A 80 -20.34 -3.26 21.71
C CYS A 80 -18.82 -3.07 21.84
N LEU A 81 -18.34 -2.42 22.90
CA LEU A 81 -16.90 -2.24 23.14
C LEU A 81 -16.19 -3.58 23.30
N MET A 82 -16.78 -4.53 24.04
CA MET A 82 -16.22 -5.89 24.16
C MET A 82 -16.16 -6.61 22.81
N SER A 83 -17.14 -6.42 21.94
CA SER A 83 -17.19 -7.06 20.61
C SER A 83 -16.07 -6.62 19.67
N THR A 84 -15.43 -5.49 19.95
CA THR A 84 -14.27 -5.01 19.18
C THR A 84 -13.05 -5.94 19.31
N GLY A 85 -13.02 -6.78 20.35
CA GLY A 85 -11.93 -7.73 20.61
C GLY A 85 -10.63 -7.09 21.13
N VAL A 86 -10.61 -5.76 21.34
CA VAL A 86 -9.41 -5.04 21.79
C VAL A 86 -9.38 -4.85 23.30
N PHE A 87 -10.46 -5.17 24.01
CA PHE A 87 -10.54 -5.09 25.46
C PHE A 87 -10.67 -6.48 26.12
N GLU A 88 -9.94 -6.67 27.20
CA GLU A 88 -10.09 -7.84 28.08
C GLU A 88 -11.33 -7.68 28.97
N THR A 89 -11.57 -6.45 29.43
CA THR A 89 -12.75 -6.09 30.21
C THR A 89 -13.20 -4.67 29.89
N VAL A 90 -14.51 -4.46 29.83
CA VAL A 90 -15.15 -3.15 29.76
C VAL A 90 -16.21 -3.10 30.85
N LYS A 91 -16.31 -1.99 31.57
CA LYS A 91 -17.36 -1.72 32.55
C LYS A 91 -17.80 -0.26 32.47
N LEU A 92 -19.08 -0.04 32.29
CA LEU A 92 -19.66 1.28 32.39
C LEU A 92 -20.14 1.50 33.82
N ILE A 93 -19.55 2.49 34.48
CA ILE A 93 -19.81 2.80 35.90
C ILE A 93 -20.43 4.19 36.00
N PRO A 94 -21.76 4.30 36.24
CA PRO A 94 -22.39 5.56 36.57
C PRO A 94 -21.83 6.13 37.88
N ASN A 95 -21.28 7.34 37.84
CA ASN A 95 -20.75 8.03 39.01
C ASN A 95 -21.27 9.47 39.06
N GLY A 96 -22.47 9.67 39.65
CA GLY A 96 -23.13 10.95 39.69
C GLY A 96 -23.48 11.44 38.28
N GLU A 97 -22.93 12.58 37.89
CA GLU A 97 -23.11 13.22 36.58
C GLU A 97 -22.06 12.74 35.55
N THR A 98 -21.15 11.85 35.95
CA THR A 98 -20.09 11.31 35.07
C THR A 98 -20.33 9.83 34.78
N LEU A 99 -20.28 9.46 33.50
CA LEU A 99 -20.21 8.07 33.07
C LEU A 99 -18.73 7.67 32.95
N VAL A 100 -18.27 6.75 33.78
CA VAL A 100 -16.92 6.23 33.70
C VAL A 100 -16.93 4.94 32.87
N ILE A 101 -16.16 4.92 31.78
CA ILE A 101 -15.88 3.75 30.96
C ILE A 101 -14.55 3.16 31.46
N ALA A 102 -14.63 2.19 32.35
CA ALA A 102 -13.44 1.50 32.83
C ALA A 102 -13.09 0.36 31.86
N VAL A 103 -11.96 0.48 31.16
CA VAL A 103 -11.46 -0.51 30.23
C VAL A 103 -10.17 -1.14 30.71
N LYS A 104 -9.97 -2.38 30.34
CA LYS A 104 -8.68 -3.04 30.38
C LYS A 104 -8.41 -3.56 28.99
N GLU A 105 -7.43 -2.98 28.34
CA GLU A 105 -7.05 -3.40 26.99
C GLU A 105 -6.49 -4.83 27.01
N VAL A 106 -6.81 -5.61 25.99
CA VAL A 106 -6.13 -6.89 25.76
C VAL A 106 -4.66 -6.57 25.70
N ASN A 107 -3.83 -7.36 26.38
CA ASN A 107 -2.38 -7.18 26.39
C ASN A 107 -1.80 -7.43 24.98
N THR A 108 -2.31 -6.67 24.01
CA THR A 108 -1.72 -6.51 22.70
C THR A 108 -0.46 -5.70 22.91
N ARG A 109 0.66 -6.28 22.59
CA ARG A 109 1.96 -5.62 22.73
C ARG A 109 1.84 -4.23 22.11
N PRO A 110 2.25 -3.16 22.82
CA PRO A 110 2.13 -1.78 22.34
C PRO A 110 2.93 -1.50 21.06
N GLY A 111 3.62 -2.50 20.56
CA GLY A 111 4.42 -2.51 19.36
C GLY A 111 4.92 -3.91 19.05
N ARG A 112 5.54 -4.03 17.90
CA ARG A 112 6.08 -5.28 17.36
C ARG A 112 7.50 -5.06 16.89
N ILE A 113 8.36 -6.03 17.22
CA ILE A 113 9.69 -6.16 16.59
C ILE A 113 9.66 -7.48 15.84
N GLU A 114 10.04 -7.45 14.59
CA GLU A 114 9.98 -8.58 13.68
C GLU A 114 11.29 -8.66 12.90
N ALA A 115 11.96 -9.79 12.95
CA ALA A 115 13.02 -10.12 12.02
C ALA A 115 12.40 -10.84 10.83
N SER A 116 12.85 -10.53 9.63
CA SER A 116 12.35 -11.16 8.41
C SER A 116 13.50 -11.64 7.53
N LEU A 117 13.22 -12.70 6.78
CA LEU A 117 14.07 -13.18 5.71
C LEU A 117 13.19 -13.27 4.45
N SER A 118 13.60 -12.59 3.40
CA SER A 118 12.88 -12.59 2.14
C SER A 118 13.82 -12.89 0.98
N TYR A 119 13.27 -13.53 -0.03
CA TYR A 119 13.96 -13.76 -1.29
C TYR A 119 13.09 -13.29 -2.45
N ALA A 120 13.68 -12.55 -3.34
CA ALA A 120 13.09 -12.23 -4.64
C ALA A 120 14.14 -12.40 -5.71
N SER A 121 13.75 -12.90 -6.88
CA SER A 121 14.70 -13.11 -7.99
C SER A 121 15.38 -11.82 -8.46
N GLN A 122 14.79 -10.67 -8.12
CA GLN A 122 15.34 -9.36 -8.44
C GLN A 122 16.37 -8.88 -7.43
N ASP A 123 16.07 -9.05 -6.15
CA ASP A 123 16.80 -8.41 -5.05
C ASP A 123 17.68 -9.43 -4.29
N GLY A 124 17.62 -10.72 -4.65
CA GLY A 124 18.31 -11.79 -3.94
C GLY A 124 17.72 -12.08 -2.56
N LEU A 125 18.54 -12.61 -1.67
CA LEU A 125 18.17 -12.91 -0.29
C LEU A 125 18.41 -11.67 0.59
N ILE A 126 17.34 -11.17 1.22
CA ILE A 126 17.38 -9.96 2.05
C ILE A 126 17.03 -10.32 3.51
N GLY A 127 17.87 -9.90 4.44
CA GLY A 127 17.54 -9.84 5.85
C GLY A 127 16.84 -8.53 6.20
N GLY A 128 15.78 -8.60 7.00
CA GLY A 128 15.01 -7.42 7.38
C GLY A 128 14.76 -7.35 8.89
N LEU A 129 14.63 -6.12 9.38
CA LEU A 129 14.13 -5.80 10.70
C LEU A 129 13.00 -4.81 10.58
N PHE A 130 11.90 -5.10 11.25
CA PHE A 130 10.75 -4.22 11.34
C PHE A 130 10.44 -3.93 12.79
N PHE A 131 10.23 -2.66 13.09
CA PHE A 131 9.77 -2.17 14.38
C PHE A 131 8.53 -1.31 14.15
N GLU A 132 7.50 -1.52 14.95
CA GLU A 132 6.36 -0.63 15.01
C GLU A 132 5.91 -0.43 16.44
N ARG A 133 5.34 0.72 16.72
CA ARG A 133 4.73 1.04 18.01
C ARG A 133 3.53 1.97 17.83
N TYR A 134 2.44 1.58 18.46
CA TYR A 134 1.25 2.42 18.64
C TYR A 134 1.46 3.32 19.87
N ASN A 135 0.90 4.52 19.85
CA ASN A 135 1.11 5.54 20.88
C ASN A 135 2.59 5.79 21.21
N LEU A 136 3.46 5.83 20.19
CA LEU A 136 4.85 6.26 20.35
C LEU A 136 4.91 7.69 20.93
N LEU A 137 4.02 8.56 20.50
CA LEU A 137 3.58 9.84 21.06
C LEU A 137 2.04 9.75 21.12
N PRO A 138 1.34 10.57 21.93
CA PRO A 138 -0.13 10.55 21.98
C PRO A 138 -0.76 10.53 20.58
N ASP A 139 -1.64 9.56 20.32
CA ASP A 139 -2.36 9.34 19.05
C ASP A 139 -1.45 9.15 17.83
N THR A 140 -0.21 8.73 18.04
CA THR A 140 0.78 8.63 16.97
C THR A 140 1.30 7.20 16.83
N TYR A 141 1.16 6.64 15.64
CA TYR A 141 1.80 5.40 15.23
C TYR A 141 3.19 5.68 14.65
N GLY A 142 4.16 4.89 15.02
CA GLY A 142 5.51 4.94 14.46
C GLY A 142 5.97 3.58 13.97
N SER A 143 6.67 3.54 12.84
CA SER A 143 7.31 2.32 12.34
C SER A 143 8.65 2.60 11.67
N VAL A 144 9.55 1.64 11.76
CA VAL A 144 10.84 1.63 11.08
C VAL A 144 11.04 0.26 10.45
N ARG A 145 11.51 0.25 9.20
CA ARG A 145 11.90 -0.97 8.49
C ARG A 145 13.30 -0.79 7.94
N LEU A 146 14.14 -1.79 8.15
CA LEU A 146 15.49 -1.88 7.61
C LEU A 146 15.60 -3.18 6.82
N GLU A 147 16.17 -3.12 5.64
CA GLU A 147 16.42 -4.27 4.76
C GLU A 147 17.86 -4.20 4.28
N TYR A 148 18.53 -5.34 4.28
CA TYR A 148 19.93 -5.40 3.96
C TYR A 148 20.33 -6.71 3.24
N ASN A 149 21.07 -6.55 2.15
CA ASN A 149 22.03 -7.49 1.61
C ASN A 149 23.16 -6.70 0.92
N PRO A 150 24.18 -7.34 0.31
CA PRO A 150 25.28 -6.60 -0.34
C PRO A 150 24.83 -5.65 -1.45
N GLU A 151 23.80 -5.99 -2.22
CA GLU A 151 23.29 -5.23 -3.36
C GLU A 151 22.15 -4.26 -3.01
N VAL A 152 21.43 -4.55 -1.94
CA VAL A 152 20.21 -3.81 -1.55
C VAL A 152 20.32 -3.39 -0.10
N LYS A 153 20.34 -2.07 0.13
CA LYS A 153 20.26 -1.48 1.46
C LYS A 153 19.07 -0.52 1.46
N ARG A 154 18.07 -0.77 2.30
CA ARG A 154 16.87 0.05 2.41
C ARG A 154 16.55 0.36 3.87
N GLY A 155 16.21 1.60 4.12
CA GLY A 155 15.70 2.08 5.38
C GLY A 155 14.44 2.90 5.14
N SER A 156 13.37 2.64 5.90
CA SER A 156 12.17 3.47 5.85
C SER A 156 11.63 3.70 7.25
N GLY A 157 11.12 4.91 7.49
CA GLY A 157 10.46 5.30 8.71
C GLY A 157 9.11 5.95 8.41
N ARG A 158 8.16 5.76 9.29
CA ARG A 158 6.85 6.41 9.22
C ARG A 158 6.42 6.85 10.60
N LEU A 159 5.95 8.08 10.69
CA LEU A 159 5.16 8.58 11.80
C LEU A 159 3.78 8.96 11.24
N TYR A 160 2.73 8.68 12.00
CA TYR A 160 1.38 8.84 11.52
C TYR A 160 0.47 9.15 12.68
N ARG A 161 -0.30 10.24 12.57
CA ARG A 161 -1.30 10.67 13.55
C ARG A 161 -2.65 10.82 12.86
N THR A 162 -3.67 10.21 13.46
CA THR A 162 -5.05 10.26 12.94
C THR A 162 -5.76 11.54 13.38
N ASP A 163 -6.77 11.95 12.62
CA ASP A 163 -7.76 13.00 12.96
C ASP A 163 -7.16 14.35 13.39
N VAL A 164 -6.04 14.76 12.78
CA VAL A 164 -5.30 15.99 13.18
C VAL A 164 -6.06 17.26 12.82
N LEU A 165 -6.77 17.29 11.70
CA LEU A 165 -7.53 18.44 11.19
C LEU A 165 -9.03 18.15 11.09
N GLY A 166 -9.59 17.43 12.06
CA GLY A 166 -10.97 16.93 12.08
C GLY A 166 -11.05 15.47 11.67
N SER A 167 -12.25 14.89 11.71
CA SER A 167 -12.47 13.50 11.36
C SER A 167 -11.99 13.20 9.93
N ASP A 168 -11.33 12.08 9.74
CA ASP A 168 -10.86 11.53 8.45
C ASP A 168 -9.69 12.26 7.79
N ILE A 169 -9.01 13.21 8.47
CA ILE A 169 -7.79 13.87 7.96
C ILE A 169 -6.61 13.56 8.88
N ASP A 170 -5.69 12.79 8.35
CA ASP A 170 -4.50 12.32 9.04
C ASP A 170 -3.26 13.08 8.61
N LEU A 171 -2.30 13.19 9.52
CA LEU A 171 -0.97 13.75 9.25
C LEU A 171 0.06 12.64 9.32
N GLY A 172 0.93 12.57 8.33
CA GLY A 172 2.04 11.62 8.35
C GLY A 172 3.35 12.22 7.92
N VAL A 173 4.43 11.58 8.38
CA VAL A 173 5.80 11.82 7.92
C VAL A 173 6.37 10.49 7.44
N LYS A 174 6.96 10.48 6.24
CA LYS A 174 7.69 9.34 5.67
C LYS A 174 9.16 9.70 5.53
N LEU A 175 10.02 8.77 5.90
CA LEU A 175 11.45 8.81 5.67
C LEU A 175 11.80 7.63 4.78
N GLY A 176 12.67 7.82 3.82
CA GLY A 176 13.17 6.78 2.93
C GLY A 176 14.65 6.94 2.67
N TRP A 177 15.37 5.85 2.68
CA TRP A 177 16.74 5.71 2.21
C TRP A 177 16.88 4.40 1.47
N GLU A 178 17.45 4.46 0.28
CA GLU A 178 17.72 3.29 -0.54
C GLU A 178 19.07 3.45 -1.22
N GLU A 179 19.91 2.41 -1.15
CA GLU A 179 21.13 2.25 -1.91
C GLU A 179 21.08 0.90 -2.63
N LEU A 180 21.25 0.94 -3.94
CA LEU A 180 21.18 -0.24 -4.81
C LEU A 180 22.45 -0.33 -5.66
N SER A 181 23.12 -1.49 -5.61
CA SER A 181 24.34 -1.79 -6.32
C SER A 181 24.28 -3.22 -6.83
N PHE A 182 23.63 -3.43 -7.98
CA PHE A 182 23.44 -4.76 -8.54
C PHE A 182 24.63 -5.17 -9.40
N ASP A 183 25.10 -6.40 -9.27
CA ASP A 183 26.21 -6.95 -10.03
C ASP A 183 25.95 -6.97 -11.56
N ASP A 184 24.68 -7.00 -11.97
CA ASP A 184 24.26 -6.98 -13.39
C ASP A 184 23.98 -5.59 -13.95
N SER A 185 24.31 -4.52 -13.19
CA SER A 185 24.10 -3.12 -13.54
C SER A 185 25.41 -2.37 -13.57
N SER A 186 25.63 -1.56 -14.60
CA SER A 186 26.83 -0.74 -14.78
C SER A 186 26.87 0.50 -13.88
N TYR A 187 25.94 0.61 -12.93
CA TYR A 187 25.87 1.74 -12.00
C TYR A 187 25.22 1.39 -10.68
N SER A 188 25.53 2.16 -9.67
CA SER A 188 24.87 2.17 -8.37
C SER A 188 24.04 3.43 -8.20
N LYS A 189 22.98 3.35 -7.38
CA LYS A 189 22.13 4.51 -7.08
C LYS A 189 21.85 4.64 -5.60
N GLU A 190 21.77 5.88 -5.13
CA GLU A 190 21.33 6.22 -3.77
C GLU A 190 20.18 7.22 -3.85
N THR A 191 19.17 7.02 -3.01
CA THR A 191 18.04 7.93 -2.86
C THR A 191 17.73 8.12 -1.38
N LYS A 192 17.61 9.37 -0.96
CA LYS A 192 17.14 9.76 0.38
C LYS A 192 15.94 10.67 0.22
N GLN A 193 14.92 10.48 1.03
CA GLN A 193 13.73 11.33 0.98
C GLN A 193 13.08 11.50 2.34
N ILE A 194 12.47 12.65 2.51
CA ILE A 194 11.56 12.97 3.60
C ILE A 194 10.30 13.58 3.00
N GLU A 195 9.14 13.13 3.45
CA GLU A 195 7.83 13.61 3.01
C GLU A 195 6.94 13.84 4.22
N THR A 196 6.33 15.02 4.32
CA THR A 196 5.19 15.29 5.21
C THR A 196 3.94 15.31 4.35
N TYR A 197 2.89 14.62 4.77
CA TYR A 197 1.67 14.50 3.97
C TYR A 197 0.42 14.56 4.85
N LEU A 198 -0.64 15.08 4.25
CA LEU A 198 -2.02 14.93 4.74
C LEU A 198 -2.69 13.79 3.97
N ALA A 199 -3.46 12.99 4.67
CA ALA A 199 -4.25 11.93 4.08
C ALA A 199 -5.71 12.12 4.48
N TRP A 200 -6.57 12.21 3.48
CA TRP A 200 -8.02 12.30 3.64
C TRP A 200 -8.66 10.98 3.22
N MET A 201 -9.53 10.45 4.08
CA MET A 201 -10.26 9.20 3.85
C MET A 201 -11.78 9.46 3.77
N PRO A 202 -12.27 9.94 2.60
CA PRO A 202 -13.71 10.21 2.42
C PRO A 202 -14.59 8.96 2.56
N SER A 203 -13.98 7.79 2.50
CA SER A 203 -14.61 6.49 2.76
C SER A 203 -13.53 5.48 3.16
N GLN A 204 -13.92 4.36 3.76
CA GLN A 204 -13.01 3.24 4.07
C GLN A 204 -12.30 2.65 2.82
N LYS A 205 -12.84 2.93 1.63
CA LYS A 205 -12.36 2.41 0.35
C LYS A 205 -11.50 3.40 -0.43
N THR A 206 -11.47 4.66 -0.01
CA THR A 206 -10.80 5.73 -0.76
C THR A 206 -9.88 6.51 0.14
N ARG A 207 -8.64 6.68 -0.31
CA ARG A 207 -7.62 7.48 0.36
C ARG A 207 -7.00 8.46 -0.62
N VAL A 208 -6.99 9.73 -0.27
CA VAL A 208 -6.35 10.82 -1.00
C VAL A 208 -5.20 11.34 -0.16
N GLU A 209 -4.01 11.45 -0.72
CA GLU A 209 -2.85 12.02 -0.04
C GLU A 209 -2.31 13.24 -0.79
N MET A 210 -1.89 14.24 -0.06
CA MET A 210 -1.15 15.39 -0.55
C MET A 210 0.09 15.57 0.31
N GLY A 211 1.25 15.51 -0.30
CA GLY A 211 2.53 15.55 0.40
C GLY A 211 3.48 16.60 -0.18
N VAL A 212 4.34 17.10 0.69
CA VAL A 212 5.48 17.92 0.35
C VAL A 212 6.72 17.32 1.01
N GLY A 213 7.80 17.28 0.27
CA GLY A 213 9.01 16.65 0.76
C GLY A 213 10.27 17.17 0.12
N TYR A 214 11.35 16.53 0.45
CA TYR A 214 12.68 16.79 -0.07
C TYR A 214 13.32 15.47 -0.46
N ARG A 215 13.90 15.39 -1.67
CA ARG A 215 14.60 14.22 -2.21
C ARG A 215 16.03 14.59 -2.54
N ASP A 216 16.96 13.74 -2.09
CA ASP A 216 18.35 13.74 -2.51
C ASP A 216 18.63 12.41 -3.20
N TYR A 217 19.13 12.44 -4.41
CA TYR A 217 19.46 11.24 -5.16
C TYR A 217 20.65 11.42 -6.08
N ARG A 218 21.37 10.33 -6.28
CA ARG A 218 22.58 10.32 -7.12
C ARG A 218 22.83 8.95 -7.77
N LEU A 219 23.49 9.02 -8.89
CA LEU A 219 24.11 7.89 -9.57
C LEU A 219 25.60 7.90 -9.24
N PHE A 220 26.18 6.75 -8.96
CA PHE A 220 27.60 6.63 -8.62
C PHE A 220 28.13 5.24 -9.06
N ASP A 221 29.45 5.04 -9.04
CA ASP A 221 30.14 3.82 -9.46
C ASP A 221 29.69 3.36 -10.86
N VAL A 222 29.70 4.29 -11.83
CA VAL A 222 29.41 3.98 -13.22
C VAL A 222 30.63 3.36 -13.86
N ASP A 223 30.45 2.21 -14.51
CA ASP A 223 31.54 1.45 -15.16
C ASP A 223 32.17 2.21 -16.33
N ASP A 224 33.47 2.01 -16.57
CA ASP A 224 34.25 2.68 -17.64
C ASP A 224 33.71 2.44 -19.05
N GLY A 225 32.90 1.40 -19.27
CA GLY A 225 32.34 1.04 -20.58
C GLY A 225 30.84 1.35 -20.70
N ALA A 226 30.25 1.98 -19.70
CA ALA A 226 28.83 2.28 -19.66
C ALA A 226 28.39 3.29 -20.72
N SER A 227 27.07 3.40 -20.91
CA SER A 227 26.47 4.41 -21.79
C SER A 227 26.94 5.83 -21.44
N ALA A 228 27.19 6.63 -22.45
CA ALA A 228 27.58 8.04 -22.26
C ALA A 228 26.53 8.85 -21.50
N LEU A 229 25.26 8.47 -21.58
CA LEU A 229 24.20 9.08 -20.74
C LEU A 229 24.44 8.79 -19.25
N LEU A 230 24.72 7.55 -18.88
CA LEU A 230 24.98 7.16 -17.48
C LEU A 230 26.22 7.88 -16.94
N VAL A 231 27.28 7.97 -17.74
CA VAL A 231 28.50 8.70 -17.36
C VAL A 231 28.21 10.20 -17.13
N SER A 232 27.37 10.82 -17.96
CA SER A 232 26.97 12.22 -17.78
C SER A 232 26.10 12.44 -16.54
N GLU A 233 25.23 11.48 -16.22
CA GLU A 233 24.31 11.54 -15.09
C GLU A 233 25.03 11.31 -13.73
N GLN A 234 26.17 10.62 -13.72
CA GLN A 234 26.99 10.39 -12.53
C GLN A 234 27.47 11.67 -11.86
N THR A 235 27.77 12.72 -12.62
CA THR A 235 28.45 13.92 -12.15
C THR A 235 27.57 14.87 -11.37
N ALA A 236 26.27 14.68 -11.36
CA ALA A 236 25.31 15.62 -10.79
C ALA A 236 24.23 14.91 -9.96
N GLY A 237 24.49 14.73 -8.66
CA GLY A 237 23.43 14.47 -7.68
C GLY A 237 22.42 15.61 -7.67
N ILE A 238 21.14 15.31 -7.42
CA ILE A 238 20.08 16.31 -7.28
C ILE A 238 19.54 16.24 -5.87
N SER A 239 19.42 17.43 -5.27
CA SER A 239 18.89 17.63 -3.93
C SER A 239 17.86 18.74 -3.99
N ALA A 240 16.57 18.40 -3.95
CA ALA A 240 15.49 19.36 -4.24
C ALA A 240 14.15 18.98 -3.59
N PRO A 241 13.27 19.97 -3.37
CA PRO A 241 11.91 19.71 -2.91
C PRO A 241 11.03 19.05 -3.96
N PHE A 242 9.95 18.41 -3.49
CA PHE A 242 8.92 17.85 -4.35
C PHE A 242 7.52 18.02 -3.76
N LEU A 243 6.52 17.94 -4.64
CA LEU A 243 5.11 17.79 -4.28
C LEU A 243 4.61 16.42 -4.74
N ARG A 244 3.68 15.84 -3.99
CA ARG A 244 3.02 14.58 -4.32
C ARG A 244 1.52 14.68 -4.13
N PHE A 245 0.77 14.13 -5.07
CA PHE A 245 -0.64 13.84 -4.95
C PHE A 245 -0.85 12.35 -5.21
N ALA A 246 -1.63 11.70 -4.35
CA ALA A 246 -1.96 10.29 -4.53
C ALA A 246 -3.44 10.05 -4.27
N LEU A 247 -4.02 9.18 -5.08
CA LEU A 247 -5.38 8.64 -4.94
C LEU A 247 -5.29 7.12 -4.93
N LYS A 248 -5.88 6.49 -3.93
CA LYS A 248 -6.08 5.04 -3.88
C LYS A 248 -7.54 4.74 -3.61
N HIS A 249 -8.11 3.87 -4.43
CA HIS A 249 -9.46 3.37 -4.25
C HIS A 249 -9.47 1.85 -4.41
N SER A 250 -10.20 1.15 -3.54
CA SER A 250 -10.39 -0.30 -3.61
C SER A 250 -11.85 -0.62 -3.34
N SER A 251 -12.44 -1.46 -4.17
CA SER A 251 -13.80 -1.95 -3.95
C SER A 251 -13.86 -3.00 -2.84
N LEU A 252 -12.76 -3.72 -2.60
CA LEU A 252 -12.63 -4.69 -1.52
C LEU A 252 -12.62 -4.02 -0.16
N SER A 253 -13.40 -4.56 0.75
CA SER A 253 -13.24 -4.31 2.18
C SER A 253 -12.08 -5.17 2.70
N GLU A 254 -11.40 -4.69 3.73
CA GLU A 254 -10.29 -5.42 4.36
C GLU A 254 -10.78 -6.77 4.91
N GLY A 255 -10.08 -7.86 4.58
CA GLY A 255 -10.44 -9.22 4.99
C GLY A 255 -11.34 -9.98 4.02
N GLU A 256 -11.86 -9.37 2.97
CA GLU A 256 -12.59 -10.08 1.90
C GLU A 256 -11.59 -10.74 0.94
N ASN A 257 -11.83 -12.01 0.61
CA ASN A 257 -10.88 -12.79 -0.20
C ASN A 257 -11.04 -12.63 -1.72
N GLY A 258 -12.02 -11.85 -2.16
CA GLY A 258 -12.25 -11.54 -3.58
C GLY A 258 -12.63 -12.71 -4.48
N TRP A 259 -12.96 -13.89 -3.91
CA TRP A 259 -13.47 -15.03 -4.67
C TRP A 259 -15.00 -14.95 -4.78
N GLY A 260 -15.49 -15.07 -6.03
CA GLY A 260 -16.94 -15.05 -6.31
C GLY A 260 -17.57 -13.65 -6.42
N THR A 261 -16.82 -12.58 -6.13
CA THR A 261 -17.26 -11.19 -6.29
C THR A 261 -16.36 -10.44 -7.25
N TRP A 262 -16.90 -9.41 -7.91
CA TRP A 262 -16.07 -8.51 -8.71
C TRP A 262 -15.43 -7.45 -7.83
N ASP A 263 -14.10 -7.44 -7.87
CA ASP A 263 -13.31 -6.52 -7.09
C ASP A 263 -12.32 -5.77 -7.96
N TYR A 264 -12.06 -4.53 -7.62
CA TYR A 264 -11.07 -3.71 -8.31
C TYR A 264 -10.36 -2.76 -7.37
N SER A 265 -9.16 -2.38 -7.76
CA SER A 265 -8.39 -1.31 -7.14
C SER A 265 -7.78 -0.41 -8.19
N VAL A 266 -7.69 0.87 -7.86
CA VAL A 266 -7.06 1.89 -8.70
C VAL A 266 -6.15 2.73 -7.82
N GLY A 267 -4.94 2.97 -8.29
CA GLY A 267 -3.97 3.87 -7.69
C GLY A 267 -3.47 4.89 -8.71
N ILE A 268 -3.36 6.12 -8.28
CA ILE A 268 -2.76 7.23 -9.03
C ILE A 268 -1.76 7.90 -8.12
N ASP A 269 -0.52 8.08 -8.60
CA ASP A 269 0.48 8.91 -7.95
C ASP A 269 0.98 9.94 -8.97
N GLN A 270 0.96 11.22 -8.58
CA GLN A 270 1.53 12.32 -9.33
C GLN A 270 2.58 12.99 -8.47
N TYR A 271 3.81 12.98 -8.94
CA TYR A 271 4.91 13.72 -8.33
C TYR A 271 5.33 14.89 -9.22
N PHE A 272 5.71 15.97 -8.57
CA PHE A 272 6.44 17.08 -9.16
C PHE A 272 7.79 17.13 -8.46
N TRP A 273 8.80 16.52 -9.08
CA TRP A 273 10.14 16.39 -8.54
C TRP A 273 11.00 17.60 -8.84
N ASN A 274 12.03 17.80 -8.01
CA ASN A 274 13.12 18.73 -8.24
C ASN A 274 12.67 20.19 -8.45
N LEU A 275 11.63 20.59 -7.71
CA LEU A 275 11.04 21.92 -7.84
C LEU A 275 12.07 23.02 -7.54
N GLY A 276 12.08 24.08 -8.37
CA GLY A 276 13.02 25.19 -8.24
C GLY A 276 14.40 24.92 -8.82
N THR A 277 14.58 23.80 -9.55
CA THR A 277 15.80 23.51 -10.31
C THR A 277 15.48 23.40 -11.81
N ASP A 278 16.51 23.47 -12.66
CA ASP A 278 16.39 23.26 -14.11
C ASP A 278 16.02 21.80 -14.46
N ASP A 279 16.16 20.87 -13.50
CA ASP A 279 15.83 19.45 -13.62
C ASP A 279 14.44 19.12 -13.08
N SER A 280 13.49 20.06 -13.10
CA SER A 280 12.14 19.83 -12.59
C SER A 280 11.35 18.87 -13.47
N LEU A 281 10.66 17.90 -12.83
CA LEU A 281 9.97 16.80 -13.50
C LEU A 281 8.52 16.66 -13.04
N SER A 282 7.67 16.23 -13.98
CA SER A 282 6.35 15.66 -13.71
C SER A 282 6.41 14.14 -13.88
N ASP A 283 6.07 13.37 -12.85
CA ASP A 283 6.07 11.90 -12.84
C ASP A 283 4.67 11.41 -12.46
N PHE A 284 3.95 10.93 -13.45
CA PHE A 284 2.61 10.35 -13.32
C PHE A 284 2.70 8.83 -13.33
N ARG A 285 2.03 8.18 -12.38
CA ARG A 285 1.93 6.73 -12.27
C ARG A 285 0.50 6.31 -12.05
N PHE A 286 0.09 5.27 -12.75
CA PHE A 286 -1.22 4.67 -12.68
C PHE A 286 -1.08 3.17 -12.47
N GLU A 287 -1.82 2.62 -11.51
CA GLU A 287 -1.96 1.19 -11.32
C GLU A 287 -3.43 0.82 -11.20
N SER A 288 -3.83 -0.28 -11.82
CA SER A 288 -5.15 -0.84 -11.61
C SER A 288 -5.12 -2.36 -11.59
N ARG A 289 -5.99 -2.95 -10.80
CA ARG A 289 -6.22 -4.40 -10.72
C ARG A 289 -7.70 -4.64 -10.65
N SER A 290 -8.18 -5.63 -11.40
CA SER A 290 -9.58 -6.04 -11.38
C SER A 290 -9.67 -7.56 -11.33
N TYR A 291 -10.38 -8.08 -10.34
CA TYR A 291 -10.69 -9.49 -10.17
C TYR A 291 -12.12 -9.74 -10.62
N VAL A 292 -12.28 -10.35 -11.77
CA VAL A 292 -13.57 -10.68 -12.35
C VAL A 292 -13.89 -12.14 -12.04
N PRO A 293 -14.96 -12.46 -11.29
CA PRO A 293 -15.31 -13.84 -10.95
C PRO A 293 -15.74 -14.61 -12.19
N LEU A 294 -15.20 -15.82 -12.36
CA LEU A 294 -15.58 -16.80 -13.38
C LEU A 294 -16.27 -18.02 -12.73
N GLY A 295 -16.91 -17.79 -11.60
CA GLY A 295 -17.51 -18.79 -10.74
C GLY A 295 -16.87 -18.77 -9.34
N GLN A 296 -17.09 -19.83 -8.56
CA GLN A 296 -16.58 -19.85 -7.17
C GLN A 296 -15.09 -20.22 -7.05
N MET A 297 -14.59 -21.01 -8.00
CA MET A 297 -13.21 -21.51 -7.99
C MET A 297 -12.28 -20.76 -8.95
N TRP A 298 -12.83 -19.98 -9.87
CA TRP A 298 -12.06 -19.32 -10.92
C TRP A 298 -12.32 -17.83 -10.93
N ARG A 299 -11.29 -17.07 -11.21
CA ARG A 299 -11.37 -15.62 -11.45
C ARG A 299 -10.39 -15.19 -12.54
N MET A 300 -10.70 -14.12 -13.20
CA MET A 300 -9.77 -13.44 -14.10
C MET A 300 -9.22 -12.21 -13.40
N LEU A 301 -7.92 -12.12 -13.32
CA LEU A 301 -7.19 -10.93 -12.89
C LEU A 301 -6.77 -10.15 -14.14
N VAL A 302 -7.17 -8.90 -14.21
CA VAL A 302 -6.69 -7.93 -15.20
C VAL A 302 -5.94 -6.85 -14.45
N SER A 303 -4.72 -6.56 -14.85
CA SER A 303 -3.94 -5.45 -14.30
C SER A 303 -3.38 -4.56 -15.38
N LEU A 304 -3.20 -3.29 -15.05
CA LEU A 304 -2.54 -2.28 -15.86
C LEU A 304 -1.67 -1.42 -14.95
N ASP A 305 -0.38 -1.39 -15.26
CA ASP A 305 0.60 -0.49 -14.67
C ASP A 305 1.13 0.41 -15.77
N ALA A 306 1.05 1.72 -15.60
CA ALA A 306 1.49 2.69 -16.58
C ALA A 306 2.10 3.92 -15.89
N GLY A 307 2.99 4.61 -16.59
CA GLY A 307 3.57 5.84 -16.07
C GLY A 307 4.25 6.66 -17.14
N ARG A 308 4.40 7.93 -16.83
CA ARG A 308 5.12 8.89 -17.65
C ARG A 308 5.86 9.90 -16.79
N VAL A 309 7.15 10.05 -17.04
CA VAL A 309 7.98 11.14 -16.51
C VAL A 309 8.34 12.08 -17.64
N SER A 310 8.36 13.39 -17.37
CA SER A 310 8.73 14.40 -18.36
C SER A 310 9.28 15.64 -17.68
N SER A 311 10.22 16.32 -18.32
CA SER A 311 10.69 17.64 -17.89
C SER A 311 9.54 18.64 -17.89
N LEU A 312 9.47 19.50 -16.87
CA LEU A 312 8.53 20.62 -16.82
C LEU A 312 9.01 21.81 -17.65
N ASP A 313 10.32 21.97 -17.79
CA ASP A 313 10.94 23.11 -18.47
C ASP A 313 11.37 22.82 -19.92
N GLY A 314 11.11 21.58 -20.40
CA GLY A 314 11.47 21.14 -21.74
C GLY A 314 12.96 20.89 -21.97
N ASN A 315 13.76 20.85 -20.92
CA ASN A 315 15.16 20.46 -20.94
C ASN A 315 15.33 18.94 -20.84
N ASN A 316 16.47 18.40 -21.20
CA ASN A 316 16.79 16.96 -21.06
C ASN A 316 17.08 16.62 -19.59
N ALA A 317 16.04 16.63 -18.78
CA ALA A 317 16.16 16.54 -17.32
C ALA A 317 15.97 15.14 -16.74
N THR A 318 15.40 14.19 -17.49
CA THR A 318 15.17 12.83 -16.98
C THR A 318 16.48 12.04 -16.91
N ARG A 319 16.68 11.34 -15.80
CA ARG A 319 17.83 10.48 -15.54
C ARG A 319 17.39 9.03 -15.43
N VAL A 320 18.32 8.09 -15.51
CA VAL A 320 18.02 6.65 -15.39
C VAL A 320 17.28 6.31 -14.09
N ILE A 321 17.52 7.07 -13.02
CA ILE A 321 16.84 6.90 -11.74
C ILE A 321 15.35 7.30 -11.81
N ASP A 322 15.01 8.25 -12.68
CA ASP A 322 13.64 8.77 -12.84
C ASP A 322 12.84 7.94 -13.87
N ARG A 323 13.53 7.26 -14.80
CA ARG A 323 12.92 6.51 -15.90
C ARG A 323 12.38 5.16 -15.47
N PHE A 324 11.52 4.61 -16.28
CA PHE A 324 10.86 3.32 -16.05
C PHE A 324 11.55 2.19 -16.82
N ALA A 325 11.94 1.16 -16.10
CA ALA A 325 12.51 -0.05 -16.67
C ALA A 325 11.74 -1.28 -16.12
N PRO A 326 10.58 -1.62 -16.73
CA PRO A 326 9.77 -2.74 -16.28
C PRO A 326 10.49 -4.07 -16.47
N GLY A 327 10.13 -5.05 -15.63
CA GLY A 327 10.67 -6.41 -15.64
C GLY A 327 10.33 -7.13 -14.34
N ALA A 328 10.77 -8.36 -14.18
CA ALA A 328 10.56 -9.20 -13.01
C ALA A 328 9.11 -9.25 -12.52
N GLY A 329 8.82 -8.58 -11.40
CA GLY A 329 7.51 -8.65 -10.75
C GLY A 329 6.40 -7.86 -11.46
N SER A 330 6.73 -6.89 -12.31
CA SER A 330 5.75 -6.08 -13.06
C SER A 330 5.56 -6.56 -14.50
N PHE A 331 6.55 -7.24 -15.07
CA PHE A 331 6.50 -7.80 -16.41
C PHE A 331 7.20 -9.15 -16.42
N ARG A 332 6.44 -10.19 -16.13
CA ARG A 332 6.96 -11.56 -15.96
C ARG A 332 7.53 -12.10 -17.27
N GLY A 333 8.61 -12.85 -17.20
CA GLY A 333 9.36 -13.32 -18.38
C GLY A 333 10.54 -12.44 -18.75
N PHE A 334 10.58 -11.19 -18.28
CA PHE A 334 11.71 -10.29 -18.47
C PHE A 334 12.43 -10.03 -17.15
N ALA A 335 13.75 -9.94 -17.19
CA ALA A 335 14.57 -9.66 -16.03
C ALA A 335 14.30 -8.24 -15.47
N PRO A 336 14.70 -7.96 -14.23
CA PRO A 336 14.71 -6.59 -13.73
C PRO A 336 15.46 -5.67 -14.70
N ARG A 337 14.91 -4.49 -14.98
CA ARG A 337 15.47 -3.56 -15.97
C ARG A 337 15.68 -4.19 -17.37
N GLY A 338 14.94 -5.26 -17.67
CA GLY A 338 15.14 -6.06 -18.89
C GLY A 338 14.42 -5.51 -20.12
N VAL A 339 13.59 -4.48 -19.99
CA VAL A 339 12.74 -3.94 -21.07
C VAL A 339 12.92 -2.43 -21.18
N GLY A 340 13.11 -1.94 -22.40
CA GLY A 340 13.19 -0.50 -22.71
C GLY A 340 14.39 -0.15 -23.59
N PRO A 341 14.66 1.13 -23.81
CA PRO A 341 15.85 1.61 -24.48
C PRO A 341 17.14 1.11 -23.81
N HIS A 342 18.10 0.71 -24.63
CA HIS A 342 19.41 0.22 -24.20
C HIS A 342 20.53 0.93 -24.95
N ASP A 343 21.69 1.09 -24.33
CA ASP A 343 22.91 1.56 -24.96
C ASP A 343 24.11 0.86 -24.33
N ASN A 344 25.05 0.35 -25.12
CA ASN A 344 26.24 -0.42 -24.68
C ASN A 344 25.92 -1.61 -23.75
N GLY A 345 24.72 -2.20 -23.85
CA GLY A 345 24.26 -3.27 -22.95
C GLY A 345 23.61 -2.78 -21.66
N ASP A 346 23.61 -1.46 -21.39
CA ASP A 346 22.95 -0.83 -20.25
C ASP A 346 21.47 -0.59 -20.52
N ALA A 347 20.65 -0.92 -19.56
CA ALA A 347 19.24 -0.57 -19.59
C ALA A 347 19.05 0.89 -19.13
N LEU A 348 18.62 1.74 -20.03
CA LEU A 348 18.42 3.16 -19.76
C LEU A 348 17.02 3.50 -19.23
N GLY A 349 16.07 2.53 -19.38
CA GLY A 349 14.66 2.81 -19.11
C GLY A 349 14.03 3.76 -20.12
N GLY A 350 12.73 3.94 -20.04
CA GLY A 350 11.98 4.90 -20.87
C GLY A 350 11.24 5.92 -20.02
N ASN A 351 10.99 7.09 -20.58
CA ASN A 351 10.18 8.11 -19.93
C ASN A 351 8.71 7.73 -19.83
N THR A 352 8.28 6.77 -20.62
CA THR A 352 6.90 6.25 -20.62
C THR A 352 6.93 4.74 -20.58
N PHE A 353 6.05 4.14 -19.81
CA PHE A 353 5.83 2.70 -19.83
C PHE A 353 4.35 2.36 -19.70
N ALA A 354 3.98 1.19 -20.20
CA ALA A 354 2.72 0.56 -19.91
C ALA A 354 2.90 -0.96 -19.94
N VAL A 355 2.38 -1.64 -18.94
CA VAL A 355 2.36 -3.12 -18.84
C VAL A 355 0.96 -3.54 -18.42
N SER A 356 0.34 -4.41 -19.20
CA SER A 356 -0.95 -5.02 -18.91
C SER A 356 -0.79 -6.53 -18.75
N SER A 357 -1.49 -7.09 -17.80
CA SER A 357 -1.55 -8.53 -17.54
C SER A 357 -2.98 -9.02 -17.51
N ILE A 358 -3.21 -10.16 -18.13
CA ILE A 358 -4.45 -10.95 -17.99
C ILE A 358 -4.07 -12.31 -17.47
N GLU A 359 -4.65 -12.71 -16.34
CA GLU A 359 -4.37 -13.98 -15.69
C GLU A 359 -5.68 -14.69 -15.28
N ILE A 360 -5.85 -15.93 -15.68
CA ILE A 360 -6.92 -16.80 -15.21
C ILE A 360 -6.38 -17.56 -14.00
N GLN A 361 -6.97 -17.33 -12.84
CA GLN A 361 -6.58 -17.93 -11.57
C GLN A 361 -7.60 -18.94 -11.10
N GLY A 362 -7.12 -20.08 -10.57
CA GLY A 362 -7.93 -21.10 -9.90
C GLY A 362 -7.56 -21.19 -8.41
N ASN A 363 -8.57 -21.30 -7.56
CA ASN A 363 -8.39 -21.61 -6.14
C ASN A 363 -8.45 -23.15 -5.96
N PHE A 364 -7.35 -23.73 -5.50
CA PHE A 364 -7.19 -25.17 -5.29
C PHE A 364 -7.09 -25.55 -3.81
N GLU A 365 -7.47 -24.66 -2.90
CA GLU A 365 -7.44 -24.89 -1.45
C GLU A 365 -8.18 -26.19 -1.02
N GLY A 366 -9.25 -26.54 -1.72
CA GLY A 366 -9.97 -27.79 -1.47
C GLY A 366 -9.28 -29.08 -1.93
N LEU A 367 -8.19 -28.97 -2.72
CA LEU A 367 -7.40 -30.11 -3.22
C LEU A 367 -6.16 -30.40 -2.38
N VAL A 368 -5.65 -29.38 -1.70
CA VAL A 368 -4.52 -29.44 -0.78
C VAL A 368 -4.90 -28.72 0.51
N ASN A 369 -4.48 -29.24 1.66
CA ASN A 369 -4.82 -28.64 2.97
C ASN A 369 -4.01 -27.34 3.25
N ALA A 370 -3.91 -26.48 2.25
CA ALA A 370 -3.25 -25.18 2.32
C ALA A 370 -3.83 -24.24 1.26
N PRO A 371 -3.83 -22.93 1.49
CA PRO A 371 -4.18 -21.96 0.46
C PRO A 371 -3.28 -22.16 -0.77
N LEU A 372 -3.88 -22.45 -1.91
CA LEU A 372 -3.17 -22.69 -3.17
C LEU A 372 -3.93 -22.03 -4.32
N VAL A 373 -3.27 -21.09 -4.97
CA VAL A 373 -3.78 -20.39 -6.16
C VAL A 373 -2.83 -20.66 -7.32
N GLY A 374 -3.33 -21.20 -8.40
CA GLY A 374 -2.56 -21.38 -9.64
C GLY A 374 -3.16 -20.53 -10.75
N GLY A 375 -2.35 -20.07 -11.68
CA GLY A 375 -2.82 -19.23 -12.78
C GLY A 375 -2.07 -19.46 -14.08
N VAL A 376 -2.73 -19.06 -15.17
CA VAL A 376 -2.13 -18.93 -16.51
C VAL A 376 -2.26 -17.45 -16.90
N PHE A 377 -1.16 -16.84 -17.35
CA PHE A 377 -1.16 -15.43 -17.66
C PHE A 377 -0.54 -15.10 -19.01
N VAL A 378 -0.92 -13.94 -19.51
CA VAL A 378 -0.27 -13.24 -20.62
C VAL A 378 0.00 -11.82 -20.16
N ASP A 379 1.26 -11.42 -20.22
CA ASP A 379 1.70 -10.05 -19.95
C ASP A 379 2.11 -9.41 -21.27
N THR A 380 1.74 -8.14 -21.49
CA THR A 380 2.15 -7.35 -22.66
C THR A 380 2.46 -5.92 -22.22
N GLY A 381 3.47 -5.32 -22.84
CA GLY A 381 3.88 -3.97 -22.46
C GLY A 381 5.03 -3.43 -23.28
N ALA A 382 5.42 -2.21 -22.92
CA ALA A 382 6.58 -1.52 -23.47
C ALA A 382 7.10 -0.47 -22.48
N SER A 383 8.36 -0.07 -22.67
CA SER A 383 8.96 1.13 -22.11
C SER A 383 9.69 1.85 -23.23
N TRP A 384 9.45 3.16 -23.40
CA TRP A 384 9.90 3.93 -24.54
C TRP A 384 10.07 5.41 -24.21
N ALA A 385 10.56 6.17 -25.19
CA ALA A 385 10.87 7.59 -25.16
C ALA A 385 12.01 7.95 -24.20
N LEU A 386 12.95 8.68 -24.71
CA LEU A 386 14.03 9.34 -23.97
C LEU A 386 14.06 10.83 -24.34
N ASP A 387 14.49 11.66 -23.40
CA ASP A 387 14.74 13.09 -23.72
C ASP A 387 16.02 13.25 -24.54
N ASP A 388 17.04 12.41 -24.28
CA ASP A 388 18.28 12.38 -25.05
C ASP A 388 18.54 10.96 -25.60
N THR A 389 18.75 10.88 -26.91
CA THR A 389 19.02 9.66 -27.64
C THR A 389 20.45 9.64 -28.24
N LEU A 390 21.35 10.46 -27.70
CA LEU A 390 22.72 10.64 -28.23
C LEU A 390 22.73 10.92 -29.75
N GLY A 391 21.86 11.84 -30.18
CA GLY A 391 21.74 12.17 -31.61
C GLY A 391 21.07 11.10 -32.47
N ARG A 392 20.16 10.32 -31.90
CA ARG A 392 19.44 9.16 -32.48
C ARG A 392 20.28 7.89 -32.60
N ALA A 393 21.34 7.77 -31.81
CA ALA A 393 22.10 6.52 -31.72
C ALA A 393 21.35 5.45 -30.92
N ILE A 394 20.49 5.88 -29.97
CA ILE A 394 19.66 5.02 -29.13
C ILE A 394 18.27 4.91 -29.73
N ASP A 395 17.77 3.70 -29.92
CA ASP A 395 16.37 3.44 -30.27
C ASP A 395 15.49 3.55 -29.04
N ASP A 396 14.69 4.62 -28.97
CA ASP A 396 13.75 4.90 -27.91
C ASP A 396 12.29 4.76 -28.36
N GLY A 397 12.05 4.11 -29.50
CA GLY A 397 10.74 3.89 -30.10
C GLY A 397 9.84 2.98 -29.25
N PHE A 398 8.54 3.02 -29.55
CA PHE A 398 7.58 2.09 -28.97
C PHE A 398 7.74 0.70 -29.58
N HIS A 399 8.23 -0.25 -28.82
CA HIS A 399 8.32 -1.65 -29.19
C HIS A 399 7.55 -2.50 -28.18
N ARG A 400 6.51 -3.16 -28.65
CA ARG A 400 5.73 -4.08 -27.81
C ARG A 400 6.55 -5.30 -27.47
N ARG A 401 6.41 -5.80 -26.25
CA ARG A 401 6.89 -7.08 -25.75
C ARG A 401 5.74 -7.88 -25.18
N SER A 402 5.83 -9.19 -25.22
CA SER A 402 4.80 -10.05 -24.66
C SER A 402 5.38 -11.36 -24.12
N SER A 403 4.81 -11.84 -23.03
CA SER A 403 5.17 -13.14 -22.43
C SER A 403 3.91 -13.91 -22.06
N VAL A 404 4.05 -15.22 -21.94
CA VAL A 404 3.03 -16.14 -21.44
C VAL A 404 3.65 -17.01 -20.36
N GLY A 405 2.86 -17.37 -19.34
CA GLY A 405 3.39 -18.17 -18.26
C GLY A 405 2.35 -18.78 -17.34
N LEU A 406 2.88 -19.49 -16.35
CA LEU A 406 2.14 -20.08 -15.25
C LEU A 406 2.53 -19.39 -13.95
N SER A 407 1.59 -19.18 -13.07
CA SER A 407 1.81 -18.65 -11.72
C SER A 407 1.34 -19.65 -10.69
N LEU A 408 1.98 -19.65 -9.52
CA LEU A 408 1.58 -20.41 -8.36
C LEU A 408 1.81 -19.58 -7.10
N ALA A 409 0.80 -19.45 -6.26
CA ALA A 409 0.89 -18.81 -4.97
C ALA A 409 0.34 -19.77 -3.90
N PHE A 410 1.10 -19.95 -2.81
CA PHE A 410 0.75 -20.81 -1.69
C PHE A 410 1.44 -20.34 -0.42
N GLU A 411 1.08 -20.93 0.71
CA GLU A 411 1.72 -20.63 2.00
C GLU A 411 2.49 -21.84 2.52
N VAL A 412 3.67 -21.60 3.06
CA VAL A 412 4.46 -22.58 3.81
C VAL A 412 4.54 -22.13 5.26
N GLY A 413 3.74 -22.74 6.12
CA GLY A 413 3.55 -22.26 7.50
C GLY A 413 2.79 -20.93 7.51
N ARG A 414 3.50 -19.84 7.72
CA ARG A 414 2.97 -18.45 7.63
C ARG A 414 3.66 -17.63 6.54
N ALA A 415 4.53 -18.26 5.79
CA ALA A 415 5.32 -17.59 4.74
C ALA A 415 4.58 -17.68 3.39
N PRO A 416 4.13 -16.57 2.80
CA PRO A 416 3.59 -16.56 1.45
C PRO A 416 4.72 -16.80 0.45
N VAL A 417 4.47 -17.71 -0.47
CA VAL A 417 5.37 -18.08 -1.56
C VAL A 417 4.65 -17.80 -2.88
N SER A 418 5.30 -17.08 -3.77
CA SER A 418 4.82 -16.85 -5.13
C SER A 418 5.91 -17.23 -6.12
N LEU A 419 5.55 -18.02 -7.09
CA LEU A 419 6.44 -18.37 -8.21
C LEU A 419 5.73 -18.17 -9.54
N PHE A 420 6.55 -17.96 -10.57
CA PHE A 420 6.08 -18.05 -11.94
C PHE A 420 7.14 -18.69 -12.84
N VAL A 421 6.66 -19.27 -13.92
CA VAL A 421 7.48 -19.66 -15.07
C VAL A 421 6.87 -18.95 -16.28
N ALA A 422 7.68 -18.18 -16.98
CA ALA A 422 7.23 -17.39 -18.11
C ALA A 422 8.19 -17.48 -19.29
N LYS A 423 7.66 -17.36 -20.49
CA LYS A 423 8.45 -17.32 -21.71
C LYS A 423 8.04 -16.08 -22.53
N PRO A 424 8.97 -15.16 -22.82
CA PRO A 424 8.77 -14.13 -23.82
C PRO A 424 8.57 -14.76 -25.20
N PHE A 425 7.56 -14.33 -25.93
CA PHE A 425 7.30 -14.73 -27.30
C PHE A 425 7.34 -13.57 -28.29
N ASP A 426 7.31 -12.33 -27.78
CA ASP A 426 7.51 -11.10 -28.52
C ASP A 426 8.51 -10.26 -27.72
N LYS A 427 9.72 -10.06 -28.24
CA LYS A 427 10.85 -9.38 -27.59
C LYS A 427 11.71 -8.67 -28.60
N GLN A 428 12.54 -7.74 -28.15
CA GLN A 428 13.52 -7.03 -28.96
C GLN A 428 14.94 -7.52 -28.67
N ASP A 429 15.84 -7.23 -29.60
CA ASP A 429 17.27 -7.46 -29.36
C ASP A 429 17.73 -6.58 -28.19
N GLY A 430 18.51 -7.17 -27.25
CA GLY A 430 18.95 -6.49 -26.05
C GLY A 430 18.04 -6.66 -24.82
N ASP A 431 16.80 -7.13 -25.00
CA ASP A 431 15.93 -7.46 -23.84
C ASP A 431 16.54 -8.63 -23.04
N LYS A 432 16.55 -8.48 -21.69
CA LYS A 432 17.02 -9.53 -20.78
C LYS A 432 15.84 -10.38 -20.31
N GLU A 433 15.95 -11.71 -20.45
CA GLU A 433 14.89 -12.64 -20.06
C GLU A 433 15.09 -13.16 -18.64
N GLN A 434 13.96 -13.38 -17.95
CA GLN A 434 13.87 -14.12 -16.69
C GLN A 434 12.73 -15.14 -16.76
N VAL A 435 13.06 -16.38 -17.09
CA VAL A 435 12.08 -17.46 -17.27
C VAL A 435 11.41 -17.87 -15.96
N PHE A 436 12.09 -17.75 -14.83
CA PHE A 436 11.62 -18.16 -13.52
C PHE A 436 11.70 -17.00 -12.53
N GLY A 437 10.65 -16.79 -11.76
CA GLY A 437 10.63 -15.86 -10.65
C GLY A 437 10.10 -16.51 -9.39
N LEU A 438 10.75 -16.22 -8.27
CA LEU A 438 10.39 -16.67 -6.94
C LEU A 438 10.35 -15.47 -5.99
N ARG A 439 9.31 -15.41 -5.18
CA ARG A 439 9.22 -14.51 -4.03
C ARG A 439 8.80 -15.31 -2.80
N LEU A 440 9.54 -15.19 -1.75
CA LEU A 440 9.29 -15.78 -0.44
C LEU A 440 9.52 -14.68 0.61
N SER A 441 8.66 -14.59 1.61
CA SER A 441 8.91 -13.73 2.77
C SER A 441 8.43 -14.46 4.02
N THR A 442 9.27 -14.52 5.05
CA THR A 442 8.90 -15.05 6.36
C THR A 442 9.34 -14.08 7.44
N ALA A 443 8.56 -14.01 8.50
CA ALA A 443 8.80 -13.16 9.66
C ALA A 443 8.81 -14.00 10.93
N PHE A 444 9.65 -13.62 11.90
CA PHE A 444 9.90 -14.34 13.15
C PHE A 444 9.65 -13.45 14.37
#